data_70c4fa45ae49acfffb7a99da41f4b4ef
#
_entry.id   70c4fa45ae49acfffb7a99da41f4b4ef
#
_cell.length_a   1.000
_cell.length_b   1.000
_cell.length_c   1.000
_cell.angle_alpha   90.00
_cell.angle_beta   90.00
_cell.angle_gamma   90.00
#
_symmetry.space_group_name_H-M   'P 1'
#
loop_
_entity.id
_entity.type
_entity.pdbx_description
1 polymer ?
#
loop_
_entity_poly.entity_id
_entity_poly.type
_entity_poly.pdbx_seq_one_letter_code
_entity_poly.pdbx_strand_id
1 'polypeptide(L)'
;MPRKTSFCNAALLRSDIKRYWPLLFLYVAVWVVILPMQILSASRECDGVAEGIMTVLQLRQHNVIIQSIPASVVMSLLFGGFAAMAVWSYLMSGRTVGLMHALPVTRTQAFFSHVLSALGALTAGNVLIFLLTALCSAGFSYVDWAALGTWLLLTELMALFFFALGSLCAMVTGWLLAVPVLYGAMNVIALLLYAVISTMTQMFYFGYSNSDIPEFITWLTPVGRIWDAVANGGAQPIDVQFREPIGTQSYQRVQLPASAFSTCIIYAAVGIALLALVWWLYKKRPSETAGDAMSFRWLQPVARWVIGLCGGLGLGLFLRYTAFIDGG
;
A
#
# COMPACT_ATOMS: atom_id res chain seq x y z
N MET A 1 43.12 -8.93 -10.26
CA MET A 1 42.39 -9.05 -8.99
C MET A 1 40.92 -9.29 -9.29
N PRO A 2 40.29 -10.38 -8.86
CA PRO A 2 38.86 -10.61 -9.07
C PRO A 2 38.09 -9.55 -8.25
N ARG A 3 37.36 -8.70 -8.95
CA ARG A 3 36.47 -7.70 -8.36
C ARG A 3 35.44 -8.46 -7.50
N LYS A 4 35.42 -8.25 -6.18
CA LYS A 4 34.38 -8.76 -5.30
C LYS A 4 33.03 -8.39 -5.93
N THR A 5 32.28 -9.39 -6.36
CA THR A 5 30.93 -9.22 -6.92
C THR A 5 29.99 -8.83 -5.78
N SER A 6 29.93 -7.54 -5.50
CA SER A 6 28.90 -7.01 -4.59
C SER A 6 27.52 -7.25 -5.20
N PHE A 7 26.56 -7.77 -4.42
CA PHE A 7 25.18 -7.97 -4.86
C PHE A 7 24.47 -6.66 -5.21
N CYS A 8 24.92 -5.53 -4.70
CA CYS A 8 24.39 -4.20 -4.94
C CYS A 8 25.46 -3.24 -5.45
N ASN A 9 25.06 -2.32 -6.34
CA ASN A 9 25.93 -1.24 -6.81
C ASN A 9 25.54 0.07 -6.10
N ALA A 10 26.41 0.55 -5.21
CA ALA A 10 26.19 1.76 -4.43
C ALA A 10 26.01 3.03 -5.29
N ALA A 11 26.60 3.08 -6.48
CA ALA A 11 26.43 4.21 -7.40
C ALA A 11 25.00 4.27 -7.97
N LEU A 12 24.40 3.11 -8.34
CA LEU A 12 23.01 3.02 -8.78
C LEU A 12 22.05 3.40 -7.64
N LEU A 13 22.25 2.86 -6.46
CA LEU A 13 21.44 3.15 -5.28
C LEU A 13 21.44 4.66 -4.95
N ARG A 14 22.62 5.30 -4.96
CA ARG A 14 22.72 6.76 -4.74
C ARG A 14 22.04 7.57 -5.85
N SER A 15 22.15 7.12 -7.09
CA SER A 15 21.47 7.75 -8.24
C SER A 15 19.96 7.70 -8.11
N ASP A 16 19.41 6.52 -7.75
CA ASP A 16 17.98 6.32 -7.55
C ASP A 16 17.43 7.20 -6.43
N ILE A 17 18.08 7.21 -5.26
CA ILE A 17 17.66 8.05 -4.13
C ILE A 17 17.66 9.53 -4.52
N LYS A 18 18.69 10.01 -5.23
CA LYS A 18 18.72 11.39 -5.72
C LYS A 18 17.61 11.72 -6.71
N ARG A 19 17.20 10.74 -7.52
CA ARG A 19 16.15 10.93 -8.51
C ARG A 19 14.77 10.97 -7.88
N TYR A 20 14.53 10.18 -6.81
CA TYR A 20 13.21 9.99 -6.21
C TYR A 20 13.00 10.77 -4.90
N TRP A 21 13.97 11.59 -4.49
CA TRP A 21 13.84 12.37 -3.27
C TRP A 21 12.56 13.25 -3.20
N PRO A 22 12.01 13.82 -4.30
CA PRO A 22 10.78 14.60 -4.21
C PRO A 22 9.58 13.74 -3.82
N LEU A 23 9.53 12.48 -4.32
CA LEU A 23 8.50 11.52 -3.95
C LEU A 23 8.59 11.15 -2.46
N LEU A 24 9.82 10.90 -1.97
CA LEU A 24 10.06 10.61 -0.56
C LEU A 24 9.71 11.81 0.34
N PHE A 25 10.07 13.03 -0.09
CA PHE A 25 9.71 14.24 0.63
C PHE A 25 8.19 14.40 0.75
N LEU A 26 7.46 14.22 -0.34
CA LEU A 26 5.99 14.26 -0.34
C LEU A 26 5.40 13.20 0.60
N TYR A 27 5.94 11.97 0.55
CA TYR A 27 5.54 10.88 1.45
C TYR A 27 5.68 11.25 2.92
N VAL A 28 6.86 11.74 3.30
CA VAL A 28 7.16 12.17 4.68
C VAL A 28 6.29 13.36 5.07
N ALA A 29 6.11 14.35 4.19
CA ALA A 29 5.28 15.53 4.47
C ALA A 29 3.83 15.17 4.78
N VAL A 30 3.22 14.26 4.01
CA VAL A 30 1.85 13.79 4.26
C VAL A 30 1.79 13.05 5.61
N TRP A 31 2.76 12.17 5.88
CA TRP A 31 2.78 11.44 7.16
C TRP A 31 3.00 12.35 8.37
N VAL A 32 3.79 13.42 8.26
CA VAL A 32 3.97 14.39 9.34
C VAL A 32 2.63 15.01 9.75
N VAL A 33 1.75 15.28 8.77
CA VAL A 33 0.40 15.79 9.05
C VAL A 33 -0.51 14.73 9.69
N ILE A 34 -0.44 13.48 9.21
CA ILE A 34 -1.34 12.40 9.65
C ILE A 34 -1.00 11.91 11.06
N LEU A 35 0.28 11.83 11.45
CA LEU A 35 0.64 11.19 12.69
C LEU A 35 1.34 12.14 13.69
N PRO A 36 2.55 12.70 13.47
CA PRO A 36 3.21 13.60 14.43
C PRO A 36 2.37 14.82 14.82
N MET A 37 1.73 15.49 13.85
CA MET A 37 0.91 16.68 14.16
C MET A 37 -0.36 16.33 14.94
N GLN A 38 -1.00 15.19 14.66
CA GLN A 38 -2.18 14.76 15.42
C GLN A 38 -1.81 14.34 16.84
N ILE A 39 -0.67 13.69 17.05
CA ILE A 39 -0.14 13.41 18.40
C ILE A 39 0.08 14.71 19.16
N LEU A 40 0.70 15.70 18.53
CA LEU A 40 0.98 17.00 19.15
C LEU A 40 -0.32 17.73 19.53
N SER A 41 -1.34 17.75 18.66
CA SER A 41 -2.64 18.37 18.96
C SER A 41 -3.39 17.63 20.07
N ALA A 42 -3.49 16.30 19.98
CA ALA A 42 -4.17 15.47 20.98
C ALA A 42 -3.52 15.57 22.37
N SER A 43 -2.19 15.69 22.43
CA SER A 43 -1.46 15.81 23.68
C SER A 43 -1.60 17.18 24.32
N ARG A 44 -1.66 18.27 23.54
CA ARG A 44 -1.87 19.63 24.04
C ARG A 44 -3.22 19.83 24.71
N GLU A 45 -4.25 19.14 24.25
CA GLU A 45 -5.59 19.19 24.85
C GLU A 45 -5.65 18.54 26.25
N CYS A 46 -4.62 17.77 26.63
CA CYS A 46 -4.51 17.08 27.91
C CYS A 46 -3.49 17.74 28.85
N ASP A 47 -3.07 18.97 28.60
CA ASP A 47 -2.05 19.66 29.41
C ASP A 47 -2.63 20.03 30.79
N GLY A 48 -2.31 19.20 31.80
CA GLY A 48 -2.72 19.41 33.20
C GLY A 48 -2.25 18.30 34.13
N VAL A 49 -1.92 18.64 35.36
CA VAL A 49 -1.17 17.84 36.36
C VAL A 49 -2.10 17.01 37.30
N ALA A 50 -3.15 16.38 36.83
CA ALA A 50 -3.96 15.47 37.65
C ALA A 50 -3.65 14.00 37.32
N GLU A 51 -3.66 13.09 38.29
CA GLU A 51 -3.34 11.67 38.09
C GLU A 51 -4.18 10.99 37.02
N GLY A 52 -5.45 11.34 36.86
CA GLY A 52 -6.34 10.83 35.80
C GLY A 52 -6.00 11.35 34.40
N ILE A 53 -5.42 12.54 34.28
CA ILE A 53 -5.07 13.15 32.98
C ILE A 53 -3.92 12.41 32.29
N MET A 54 -2.93 11.89 33.03
CA MET A 54 -1.87 11.07 32.45
C MET A 54 -2.42 9.81 31.76
N THR A 55 -3.42 9.15 32.38
CA THR A 55 -4.06 7.98 31.77
C THR A 55 -4.85 8.36 30.51
N VAL A 56 -5.52 9.50 30.50
CA VAL A 56 -6.24 10.03 29.32
C VAL A 56 -5.26 10.38 28.21
N LEU A 57 -4.14 11.00 28.53
CA LEU A 57 -3.07 11.30 27.57
C LEU A 57 -2.54 10.03 26.89
N GLN A 58 -2.22 9.01 27.70
CA GLN A 58 -1.76 7.71 27.19
C GLN A 58 -2.77 7.08 26.25
N LEU A 59 -4.05 7.11 26.63
CA LEU A 59 -5.14 6.57 25.85
C LEU A 59 -5.34 7.32 24.53
N ARG A 60 -5.28 8.67 24.56
CA ARG A 60 -5.40 9.50 23.35
C ARG A 60 -4.25 9.26 22.39
N GLN A 61 -3.01 9.24 22.87
CA GLN A 61 -1.85 8.93 22.02
C GLN A 61 -1.97 7.54 21.39
N HIS A 62 -2.35 6.53 22.18
CA HIS A 62 -2.63 5.19 21.67
C HIS A 62 -3.66 5.21 20.55
N ASN A 63 -4.81 5.86 20.80
CA ASN A 63 -5.91 5.90 19.83
C ASN A 63 -5.51 6.61 18.53
N VAL A 64 -4.78 7.72 18.59
CA VAL A 64 -4.29 8.43 17.39
C VAL A 64 -3.37 7.53 16.57
N ILE A 65 -2.44 6.80 17.21
CA ILE A 65 -1.52 5.91 16.49
C ILE A 65 -2.29 4.76 15.83
N ILE A 66 -3.17 4.08 16.57
CA ILE A 66 -3.93 2.94 16.03
C ILE A 66 -4.89 3.38 14.93
N GLN A 67 -5.59 4.52 15.10
CA GLN A 67 -6.50 5.07 14.09
C GLN A 67 -5.76 5.57 12.82
N SER A 68 -4.45 5.81 12.89
CA SER A 68 -3.65 6.16 11.70
C SER A 68 -3.27 4.94 10.83
N ILE A 69 -3.41 3.70 11.34
CA ILE A 69 -3.04 2.48 10.60
C ILE A 69 -3.84 2.29 9.31
N PRO A 70 -5.16 2.52 9.24
CA PRO A 70 -5.89 2.49 7.97
C PRO A 70 -5.34 3.46 6.92
N ALA A 71 -4.83 4.62 7.33
CA ALA A 71 -4.16 5.54 6.40
C ALA A 71 -2.89 4.91 5.79
N SER A 72 -2.23 3.98 6.49
CA SER A 72 -1.08 3.24 5.96
C SER A 72 -1.43 2.40 4.73
N VAL A 73 -2.68 1.92 4.61
CA VAL A 73 -3.13 1.18 3.41
C VAL A 73 -3.08 2.10 2.20
N VAL A 74 -3.67 3.30 2.32
CA VAL A 74 -3.71 4.29 1.23
C VAL A 74 -2.31 4.78 0.89
N MET A 75 -1.51 5.09 1.90
CA MET A 75 -0.13 5.56 1.71
C MET A 75 0.75 4.49 1.07
N SER A 76 0.66 3.23 1.53
CA SER A 76 1.41 2.12 0.94
C SER A 76 0.94 1.80 -0.47
N LEU A 77 -0.38 1.86 -0.75
CA LEU A 77 -0.94 1.69 -2.09
C LEU A 77 -0.38 2.75 -3.05
N LEU A 78 -0.48 4.03 -2.70
CA LEU A 78 -0.06 5.12 -3.58
C LEU A 78 1.47 5.15 -3.72
N PHE A 79 2.19 5.22 -2.61
CA PHE A 79 3.64 5.42 -2.65
C PHE A 79 4.41 4.14 -2.96
N GLY A 80 3.87 2.95 -2.63
CA GLY A 80 4.42 1.68 -3.12
C GLY A 80 4.32 1.56 -4.63
N GLY A 81 3.16 1.91 -5.22
CA GLY A 81 2.96 1.97 -6.66
C GLY A 81 3.84 3.03 -7.34
N PHE A 82 3.89 4.25 -6.81
CA PHE A 82 4.76 5.31 -7.35
C PHE A 82 6.25 4.98 -7.25
N ALA A 83 6.70 4.39 -6.14
CA ALA A 83 8.08 3.94 -6.00
C ALA A 83 8.44 2.86 -7.03
N ALA A 84 7.53 1.91 -7.27
CA ALA A 84 7.71 0.91 -8.32
C ALA A 84 7.77 1.55 -9.72
N MET A 85 6.86 2.47 -10.04
CA MET A 85 6.87 3.21 -11.31
C MET A 85 8.18 4.00 -11.48
N ALA A 86 8.58 4.71 -10.44
CA ALA A 86 9.78 5.53 -10.46
C ALA A 86 11.03 4.68 -10.74
N VAL A 87 11.22 3.59 -9.98
CA VAL A 87 12.38 2.71 -10.10
C VAL A 87 12.42 2.01 -11.45
N TRP A 88 11.30 1.51 -11.95
CA TRP A 88 11.24 0.76 -13.21
C TRP A 88 10.99 1.63 -14.44
N SER A 89 10.85 2.96 -14.30
CA SER A 89 10.59 3.89 -15.40
C SER A 89 11.61 3.82 -16.53
N TYR A 90 12.87 3.47 -16.21
CA TYR A 90 13.92 3.34 -17.23
C TYR A 90 13.66 2.19 -18.22
N LEU A 91 12.87 1.19 -17.82
CA LEU A 91 12.48 0.08 -18.72
C LEU A 91 11.43 0.46 -19.76
N MET A 92 10.80 1.64 -19.62
CA MET A 92 9.73 2.12 -20.49
C MET A 92 10.21 3.00 -21.63
N SER A 93 11.51 3.40 -21.63
CA SER A 93 12.11 4.24 -22.66
C SER A 93 13.31 3.54 -23.29
N GLY A 94 13.28 3.35 -24.61
CA GLY A 94 14.38 2.69 -25.34
C GLY A 94 15.74 3.36 -25.16
N ARG A 95 15.75 4.71 -25.04
CA ARG A 95 16.99 5.49 -24.79
C ARG A 95 17.60 5.16 -23.44
N THR A 96 16.81 5.08 -22.39
CA THR A 96 17.29 4.79 -21.03
C THR A 96 17.66 3.32 -20.83
N VAL A 97 16.95 2.40 -21.48
CA VAL A 97 17.30 0.97 -21.51
C VAL A 97 18.68 0.76 -22.13
N GLY A 98 18.95 1.40 -23.28
CA GLY A 98 20.26 1.31 -23.94
C GLY A 98 21.41 1.81 -23.06
N LEU A 99 21.22 2.94 -22.36
CA LEU A 99 22.20 3.48 -21.41
C LEU A 99 22.46 2.51 -20.25
N MET A 100 21.43 1.92 -19.66
CA MET A 100 21.58 0.97 -18.55
C MET A 100 22.29 -0.32 -18.97
N HIS A 101 22.06 -0.80 -20.20
CA HIS A 101 22.78 -1.97 -20.73
C HIS A 101 24.25 -1.70 -21.10
N ALA A 102 24.62 -0.44 -21.32
CA ALA A 102 26.02 -0.04 -21.53
C ALA A 102 26.85 0.03 -20.22
N LEU A 103 26.19 0.02 -19.05
CA LEU A 103 26.88 0.01 -17.77
C LEU A 103 27.46 -1.37 -17.46
N PRO A 104 28.66 -1.45 -16.85
CA PRO A 104 29.30 -2.72 -16.48
C PRO A 104 28.67 -3.32 -15.21
N VAL A 105 27.33 -3.51 -15.23
CA VAL A 105 26.53 -4.02 -14.11
C VAL A 105 25.73 -5.23 -14.58
N THR A 106 25.75 -6.29 -13.80
CA THR A 106 24.90 -7.46 -14.11
C THR A 106 23.42 -7.16 -13.90
N ARG A 107 22.53 -7.80 -14.66
CA ARG A 107 21.07 -7.65 -14.49
C ARG A 107 20.62 -7.92 -13.04
N THR A 108 21.23 -8.90 -12.39
CA THR A 108 20.92 -9.22 -10.98
C THR A 108 21.32 -8.09 -10.03
N GLN A 109 22.50 -7.51 -10.22
CA GLN A 109 22.96 -6.37 -9.40
C GLN A 109 22.06 -5.14 -9.61
N ALA A 110 21.67 -4.85 -10.85
CA ALA A 110 20.75 -3.76 -11.15
C ALA A 110 19.40 -3.98 -10.45
N PHE A 111 18.82 -5.18 -10.55
CA PHE A 111 17.55 -5.52 -9.91
C PHE A 111 17.59 -5.29 -8.41
N PHE A 112 18.55 -5.90 -7.71
CA PHE A 112 18.66 -5.75 -6.25
C PHE A 112 18.97 -4.33 -5.81
N SER A 113 19.78 -3.58 -6.58
CA SER A 113 20.04 -2.17 -6.29
C SER A 113 18.77 -1.32 -6.38
N HIS A 114 17.94 -1.53 -7.40
CA HIS A 114 16.69 -0.82 -7.60
C HIS A 114 15.64 -1.18 -6.55
N VAL A 115 15.46 -2.45 -6.23
CA VAL A 115 14.53 -2.89 -5.17
C VAL A 115 14.97 -2.35 -3.81
N LEU A 116 16.26 -2.45 -3.49
CA LEU A 116 16.78 -1.97 -2.21
C LEU A 116 16.70 -0.44 -2.10
N SER A 117 16.91 0.31 -3.20
CA SER A 117 16.77 1.77 -3.20
C SER A 117 15.34 2.20 -2.91
N ALA A 118 14.34 1.55 -3.50
CA ALA A 118 12.94 1.89 -3.34
C ALA A 118 12.42 1.51 -1.95
N LEU A 119 12.56 0.24 -1.56
CA LEU A 119 12.13 -0.22 -0.24
C LEU A 119 12.91 0.48 0.87
N GLY A 120 14.23 0.63 0.73
CA GLY A 120 15.05 1.33 1.70
C GLY A 120 14.67 2.81 1.87
N ALA A 121 14.25 3.49 0.79
CA ALA A 121 13.75 4.86 0.88
C ALA A 121 12.40 4.93 1.62
N LEU A 122 11.45 4.01 1.35
CA LEU A 122 10.18 3.94 2.06
C LEU A 122 10.40 3.63 3.54
N THR A 123 11.21 2.60 3.85
CA THR A 123 11.58 2.26 5.24
C THR A 123 12.24 3.42 5.96
N ALA A 124 13.18 4.13 5.30
CA ALA A 124 13.80 5.30 5.89
C ALA A 124 12.79 6.41 6.19
N GLY A 125 11.80 6.62 5.31
CA GLY A 125 10.68 7.53 5.54
C GLY A 125 9.85 7.11 6.75
N ASN A 126 9.45 5.84 6.84
CA ASN A 126 8.66 5.31 7.96
C ASN A 126 9.41 5.40 9.29
N VAL A 127 10.70 5.05 9.31
CA VAL A 127 11.55 5.19 10.50
C VAL A 127 11.68 6.65 10.92
N LEU A 128 11.80 7.58 9.96
CA LEU A 128 11.83 9.01 10.26
C LEU A 128 10.53 9.46 10.92
N ILE A 129 9.37 9.06 10.38
CA ILE A 129 8.06 9.38 10.98
C ILE A 129 7.90 8.76 12.36
N PHE A 130 8.31 7.49 12.53
CA PHE A 130 8.34 6.82 13.83
C PHE A 130 9.15 7.64 14.86
N LEU A 131 10.35 8.07 14.52
CA LEU A 131 11.22 8.86 15.39
C LEU A 131 10.63 10.25 15.68
N LEU A 132 10.09 10.93 14.68
CA LEU A 132 9.42 12.23 14.87
C LEU A 132 8.20 12.10 15.79
N THR A 133 7.38 11.06 15.60
CA THR A 133 6.22 10.81 16.45
C THR A 133 6.62 10.48 17.88
N ALA A 134 7.65 9.65 18.06
CA ALA A 134 8.20 9.34 19.38
C ALA A 134 8.74 10.60 20.07
N LEU A 135 9.42 11.49 19.33
CA LEU A 135 9.92 12.76 19.85
C LEU A 135 8.79 13.70 20.27
N CYS A 136 7.73 13.83 19.46
CA CYS A 136 6.54 14.60 19.80
C CYS A 136 5.85 14.04 21.06
N SER A 137 5.70 12.71 21.16
CA SER A 137 5.12 12.05 22.33
C SER A 137 5.97 12.24 23.60
N ALA A 138 7.29 12.11 23.47
CA ALA A 138 8.23 12.27 24.59
C ALA A 138 8.19 13.68 25.21
N GLY A 139 7.85 14.72 24.42
CA GLY A 139 7.65 16.08 24.93
C GLY A 139 6.51 16.17 25.97
N PHE A 140 5.61 15.17 26.02
CA PHE A 140 4.53 15.05 27.01
C PHE A 140 4.78 13.93 28.04
N SER A 141 6.05 13.54 28.23
CA SER A 141 6.51 12.55 29.21
C SER A 141 5.98 11.13 29.04
N TYR A 142 5.40 10.80 27.88
CA TYR A 142 4.93 9.44 27.58
C TYR A 142 5.14 9.08 26.10
N VAL A 143 5.53 7.83 25.83
CA VAL A 143 5.63 7.29 24.46
C VAL A 143 5.05 5.88 24.46
N ASP A 144 4.02 5.64 23.62
CA ASP A 144 3.48 4.30 23.42
C ASP A 144 4.32 3.54 22.36
N TRP A 145 5.41 2.92 22.81
CA TRP A 145 6.31 2.14 21.94
C TRP A 145 5.63 0.95 21.28
N ALA A 146 4.63 0.34 21.96
CA ALA A 146 3.91 -0.81 21.44
C ALA A 146 3.02 -0.41 20.25
N ALA A 147 2.26 0.68 20.39
CA ALA A 147 1.42 1.20 19.31
C ALA A 147 2.26 1.69 18.13
N LEU A 148 3.33 2.44 18.39
CA LEU A 148 4.26 2.93 17.36
C LEU A 148 4.97 1.78 16.63
N GLY A 149 5.41 0.76 17.35
CA GLY A 149 6.02 -0.44 16.77
C GLY A 149 5.03 -1.22 15.89
N THR A 150 3.78 -1.32 16.33
CA THR A 150 2.69 -1.92 15.55
C THR A 150 2.43 -1.16 14.26
N TRP A 151 2.32 0.17 14.35
CA TRP A 151 2.14 1.03 13.18
C TRP A 151 3.29 0.86 12.18
N LEU A 152 4.54 0.91 12.64
CA LEU A 152 5.72 0.75 11.78
C LEU A 152 5.71 -0.61 11.09
N LEU A 153 5.52 -1.69 11.85
CA LEU A 153 5.53 -3.06 11.32
C LEU A 153 4.46 -3.27 10.27
N LEU A 154 3.21 -2.88 10.54
CA LEU A 154 2.11 -3.06 9.59
C LEU A 154 2.31 -2.21 8.34
N THR A 155 2.78 -0.96 8.48
CA THR A 155 3.08 -0.08 7.35
C THR A 155 4.17 -0.66 6.46
N GLU A 156 5.24 -1.24 7.02
CA GLU A 156 6.32 -1.89 6.25
C GLU A 156 5.82 -3.12 5.49
N LEU A 157 5.00 -3.97 6.14
CA LEU A 157 4.42 -5.16 5.49
C LEU A 157 3.54 -4.78 4.31
N MET A 158 2.70 -3.75 4.46
CA MET A 158 1.85 -3.23 3.38
C MET A 158 2.68 -2.59 2.26
N ALA A 159 3.69 -1.78 2.60
CA ALA A 159 4.56 -1.13 1.62
C ALA A 159 5.32 -2.16 0.77
N LEU A 160 5.81 -3.24 1.38
CA LEU A 160 6.45 -4.34 0.69
C LEU A 160 5.52 -4.99 -0.34
N PHE A 161 4.29 -5.31 0.05
CA PHE A 161 3.31 -5.94 -0.85
C PHE A 161 2.94 -5.02 -2.02
N PHE A 162 2.56 -3.78 -1.74
CA PHE A 162 2.12 -2.84 -2.78
C PHE A 162 3.26 -2.46 -3.73
N PHE A 163 4.48 -2.31 -3.23
CA PHE A 163 5.66 -2.14 -4.08
C PHE A 163 5.92 -3.35 -4.98
N ALA A 164 5.78 -4.57 -4.44
CA ALA A 164 5.96 -5.79 -5.20
C ALA A 164 4.93 -5.93 -6.33
N LEU A 165 3.65 -5.64 -6.03
CA LEU A 165 2.56 -5.65 -7.00
C LEU A 165 2.78 -4.60 -8.09
N GLY A 166 3.16 -3.37 -7.72
CA GLY A 166 3.51 -2.31 -8.67
C GLY A 166 4.69 -2.68 -9.55
N SER A 167 5.71 -3.34 -8.97
CA SER A 167 6.87 -3.84 -9.72
C SER A 167 6.49 -4.93 -10.72
N LEU A 168 5.56 -5.82 -10.36
CA LEU A 168 5.02 -6.82 -11.30
C LEU A 168 4.33 -6.14 -12.48
N CYS A 169 3.46 -5.16 -12.22
CA CYS A 169 2.79 -4.40 -13.28
C CYS A 169 3.78 -3.69 -14.20
N ALA A 170 4.85 -3.11 -13.64
CA ALA A 170 5.91 -2.47 -14.41
C ALA A 170 6.72 -3.46 -15.27
N MET A 171 6.84 -4.73 -14.87
CA MET A 171 7.50 -5.76 -15.70
C MET A 171 6.63 -6.23 -16.86
N VAL A 172 5.32 -6.27 -16.66
CA VAL A 172 4.36 -6.79 -17.66
C VAL A 172 4.17 -5.81 -18.82
N THR A 173 4.21 -4.51 -18.55
CA THR A 173 4.04 -3.45 -19.57
C THR A 173 5.35 -2.76 -19.93
N GLY A 174 5.43 -2.25 -21.16
CA GLY A 174 6.52 -1.37 -21.63
C GLY A 174 6.12 0.11 -21.68
N TRP A 175 4.89 0.45 -21.32
CA TRP A 175 4.36 1.82 -21.39
C TRP A 175 4.07 2.37 -19.99
N LEU A 176 4.66 3.52 -19.66
CA LEU A 176 4.62 4.10 -18.31
C LEU A 176 3.19 4.39 -17.82
N LEU A 177 2.32 4.90 -18.70
CA LEU A 177 0.93 5.22 -18.33
C LEU A 177 0.06 3.97 -18.14
N ALA A 178 0.45 2.81 -18.68
CA ALA A 178 -0.26 1.57 -18.47
C ALA A 178 0.01 0.94 -17.09
N VAL A 179 1.14 1.29 -16.46
CA VAL A 179 1.49 0.75 -15.12
C VAL A 179 0.44 1.09 -14.06
N PRO A 180 0.05 2.38 -13.85
CA PRO A 180 -0.93 2.71 -12.80
C PRO A 180 -2.32 2.13 -13.11
N VAL A 181 -2.70 2.04 -14.39
CA VAL A 181 -3.98 1.43 -14.81
C VAL A 181 -3.99 -0.06 -14.47
N LEU A 182 -2.93 -0.78 -14.85
CA LEU A 182 -2.80 -2.21 -14.55
C LEU A 182 -2.72 -2.46 -13.04
N TYR A 183 -1.96 -1.63 -12.33
CA TYR A 183 -1.81 -1.69 -10.88
C TYR A 183 -3.14 -1.46 -10.16
N GLY A 184 -3.89 -0.43 -10.54
CA GLY A 184 -5.24 -0.17 -10.02
C GLY A 184 -6.20 -1.34 -10.32
N ALA A 185 -6.18 -1.82 -11.56
CA ALA A 185 -7.00 -2.97 -11.96
C ALA A 185 -6.68 -4.22 -11.12
N MET A 186 -5.40 -4.56 -10.94
CA MET A 186 -4.99 -5.73 -10.14
C MET A 186 -5.47 -5.66 -8.68
N ASN A 187 -5.67 -4.45 -8.14
CA ASN A 187 -6.16 -4.28 -6.77
C ASN A 187 -7.67 -4.48 -6.62
N VAL A 188 -8.46 -4.32 -7.69
CA VAL A 188 -9.94 -4.30 -7.57
C VAL A 188 -10.65 -5.22 -8.56
N ILE A 189 -9.94 -5.84 -9.52
CA ILE A 189 -10.56 -6.58 -10.63
C ILE A 189 -11.45 -7.74 -10.17
N ALA A 190 -11.05 -8.45 -9.11
CA ALA A 190 -11.82 -9.58 -8.59
C ALA A 190 -13.20 -9.13 -8.06
N LEU A 191 -13.22 -8.01 -7.33
CA LEU A 191 -14.45 -7.43 -6.82
C LEU A 191 -15.33 -6.89 -7.95
N LEU A 192 -14.73 -6.22 -8.95
CA LEU A 192 -15.46 -5.73 -10.12
C LEU A 192 -16.11 -6.88 -10.91
N LEU A 193 -15.37 -7.95 -11.18
CA LEU A 193 -15.91 -9.12 -11.87
C LEU A 193 -17.02 -9.78 -11.08
N TYR A 194 -16.85 -9.94 -9.78
CA TYR A 194 -17.91 -10.46 -8.90
C TYR A 194 -19.16 -9.57 -8.94
N ALA A 195 -19.02 -8.27 -8.80
CA ALA A 195 -20.13 -7.33 -8.84
C ALA A 195 -20.91 -7.42 -10.17
N VAL A 196 -20.18 -7.50 -11.30
CA VAL A 196 -20.78 -7.65 -12.63
C VAL A 196 -21.53 -8.98 -12.75
N ILE A 197 -20.89 -10.10 -12.37
CA ILE A 197 -21.51 -11.44 -12.45
C ILE A 197 -22.75 -11.51 -11.54
N SER A 198 -22.64 -11.01 -10.30
CA SER A 198 -23.74 -10.97 -9.34
C SER A 198 -24.92 -10.15 -9.88
N THR A 199 -24.66 -8.98 -10.45
CA THR A 199 -25.69 -8.14 -11.06
C THR A 199 -26.36 -8.85 -12.25
N MET A 200 -25.59 -9.51 -13.12
CA MET A 200 -26.13 -10.30 -14.23
C MET A 200 -26.99 -11.46 -13.73
N THR A 201 -26.52 -12.17 -12.70
CA THR A 201 -27.29 -13.28 -12.12
C THR A 201 -28.63 -12.82 -11.56
N GLN A 202 -28.65 -11.69 -10.84
CA GLN A 202 -29.91 -11.10 -10.35
C GLN A 202 -30.89 -10.73 -11.47
N MET A 203 -30.38 -10.41 -12.66
CA MET A 203 -31.22 -10.09 -13.81
C MET A 203 -31.92 -11.32 -14.42
N PHE A 204 -31.23 -12.44 -14.47
CA PHE A 204 -31.71 -13.62 -15.18
C PHE A 204 -32.43 -14.63 -14.27
N TYR A 205 -32.12 -14.58 -12.97
CA TYR A 205 -32.74 -15.51 -11.99
C TYR A 205 -33.71 -14.78 -11.07
N PHE A 206 -34.98 -15.02 -11.25
CA PHE A 206 -36.01 -14.47 -10.36
C PHE A 206 -35.86 -15.04 -8.95
N GLY A 207 -35.87 -14.15 -7.95
CA GLY A 207 -35.70 -14.53 -6.54
C GLY A 207 -34.27 -14.73 -6.09
N TYR A 208 -33.27 -14.53 -6.94
CA TYR A 208 -31.87 -14.52 -6.51
C TYR A 208 -31.58 -13.25 -5.66
N SER A 209 -31.35 -13.46 -4.37
CA SER A 209 -30.85 -12.42 -3.47
C SER A 209 -29.34 -12.49 -3.41
N ASN A 210 -28.68 -11.34 -3.52
CA ASN A 210 -27.24 -11.30 -3.38
C ASN A 210 -26.88 -11.65 -1.94
N SER A 211 -26.18 -12.76 -1.76
CA SER A 211 -25.57 -13.15 -0.50
C SER A 211 -24.23 -12.41 -0.32
N ASP A 212 -23.63 -12.57 0.84
CA ASP A 212 -22.34 -11.99 1.17
C ASP A 212 -21.28 -12.28 0.10
N ILE A 213 -20.33 -11.35 -0.04
CA ILE A 213 -19.19 -11.52 -0.97
C ILE A 213 -18.39 -12.74 -0.53
N PRO A 214 -18.17 -13.74 -1.42
CA PRO A 214 -17.38 -14.91 -1.07
C PRO A 214 -15.97 -14.54 -0.58
N GLU A 215 -15.52 -15.21 0.46
CA GLU A 215 -14.26 -14.86 1.12
C GLU A 215 -13.05 -14.90 0.16
N PHE A 216 -13.02 -15.83 -0.80
CA PHE A 216 -11.94 -15.89 -1.78
C PHE A 216 -11.87 -14.65 -2.69
N ILE A 217 -13.00 -13.98 -2.97
CA ILE A 217 -13.04 -12.72 -3.75
C ILE A 217 -12.41 -11.59 -2.93
N THR A 218 -12.70 -11.53 -1.63
CA THR A 218 -12.09 -10.53 -0.75
C THR A 218 -10.57 -10.70 -0.68
N TRP A 219 -10.07 -11.94 -0.63
CA TRP A 219 -8.63 -12.23 -0.68
C TRP A 219 -7.98 -11.89 -2.03
N LEU A 220 -8.72 -11.96 -3.14
CA LEU A 220 -8.25 -11.53 -4.46
C LEU A 220 -8.35 -10.00 -4.67
N THR A 221 -8.87 -9.26 -3.69
CA THR A 221 -8.99 -7.80 -3.70
C THR A 221 -8.11 -7.21 -2.60
N PRO A 222 -6.79 -7.04 -2.82
CA PRO A 222 -5.83 -6.75 -1.76
C PRO A 222 -6.17 -5.50 -0.95
N VAL A 223 -6.52 -4.40 -1.63
CA VAL A 223 -6.85 -3.13 -0.97
C VAL A 223 -8.04 -3.30 -0.02
N GLY A 224 -9.13 -3.94 -0.49
CA GLY A 224 -10.33 -4.15 0.32
C GLY A 224 -10.04 -5.04 1.53
N ARG A 225 -9.36 -6.17 1.33
CA ARG A 225 -9.06 -7.11 2.40
C ARG A 225 -8.13 -6.54 3.47
N ILE A 226 -7.07 -5.82 3.05
CA ILE A 226 -6.16 -5.18 3.99
C ILE A 226 -6.88 -4.05 4.75
N TRP A 227 -7.70 -3.25 4.04
CA TRP A 227 -8.52 -2.21 4.66
C TRP A 227 -9.43 -2.77 5.74
N ASP A 228 -10.23 -3.79 5.43
CA ASP A 228 -11.13 -4.45 6.39
C ASP A 228 -10.38 -5.01 7.59
N ALA A 229 -9.19 -5.58 7.36
CA ALA A 229 -8.38 -6.14 8.42
C ALA A 229 -7.83 -5.10 9.40
N VAL A 230 -7.63 -3.83 8.99
CA VAL A 230 -7.04 -2.80 9.85
C VAL A 230 -8.01 -1.72 10.28
N ALA A 231 -9.11 -1.48 9.53
CA ALA A 231 -10.06 -0.40 9.82
C ALA A 231 -11.18 -0.82 10.79
N ASN A 232 -11.57 -2.10 10.77
CA ASN A 232 -12.70 -2.60 11.57
C ASN A 232 -12.25 -3.04 12.99
N GLY A 233 -11.53 -2.15 13.68
CA GLY A 233 -11.10 -2.35 15.07
C GLY A 233 -12.25 -2.18 16.06
N GLY A 234 -12.19 -2.93 17.17
CA GLY A 234 -13.08 -2.74 18.30
C GLY A 234 -12.70 -1.56 19.16
N ALA A 235 -13.63 -1.09 19.98
CA ALA A 235 -13.37 -0.14 21.06
C ALA A 235 -13.68 -0.81 22.41
N GLN A 236 -12.76 -0.71 23.37
CA GLN A 236 -12.99 -1.18 24.74
C GLN A 236 -13.22 0.01 25.67
N PRO A 237 -14.25 -0.02 26.52
CA PRO A 237 -14.42 0.97 27.55
C PRO A 237 -13.32 0.83 28.60
N ILE A 238 -12.75 1.96 29.00
CA ILE A 238 -11.76 2.06 30.09
C ILE A 238 -12.26 3.13 31.03
N ASP A 239 -12.44 2.77 32.30
CA ASP A 239 -12.84 3.71 33.33
C ASP A 239 -11.59 4.38 33.92
N VAL A 240 -11.50 5.68 33.77
CA VAL A 240 -10.43 6.50 34.30
C VAL A 240 -10.94 7.20 35.57
N GLN A 241 -10.27 6.94 36.69
CA GLN A 241 -10.56 7.61 37.97
C GLN A 241 -9.81 8.93 38.01
N PHE A 242 -10.55 10.00 38.25
CA PHE A 242 -9.98 11.32 38.47
C PHE A 242 -10.05 11.66 39.96
N ARG A 243 -9.04 12.36 40.46
CA ARG A 243 -9.04 12.90 41.82
C ARG A 243 -10.15 13.95 41.91
N GLU A 244 -10.90 13.91 43.02
CA GLU A 244 -12.04 14.83 43.24
C GLU A 244 -11.80 16.28 42.75
N PRO A 245 -12.83 16.94 42.17
CA PRO A 245 -14.27 16.61 42.20
C PRO A 245 -14.81 15.85 40.99
N ILE A 246 -13.98 15.39 40.05
CA ILE A 246 -14.41 14.92 38.71
C ILE A 246 -14.97 13.48 38.75
N GLY A 247 -14.51 12.63 39.67
CA GLY A 247 -15.00 11.25 39.79
C GLY A 247 -14.44 10.32 38.71
N THR A 248 -15.20 9.28 38.34
CA THR A 248 -14.82 8.28 37.32
C THR A 248 -15.48 8.63 36.00
N GLN A 249 -14.71 8.66 34.92
CA GLN A 249 -15.19 8.82 33.54
C GLN A 249 -14.77 7.63 32.67
N SER A 250 -15.68 7.21 31.80
CA SER A 250 -15.42 6.11 30.86
C SER A 250 -14.92 6.66 29.52
N TYR A 251 -13.79 6.11 29.04
CA TYR A 251 -13.17 6.43 27.77
C TYR A 251 -13.10 5.16 26.89
N GLN A 252 -12.95 5.33 25.60
CA GLN A 252 -12.82 4.22 24.67
C GLN A 252 -11.36 4.05 24.22
N ARG A 253 -10.84 2.85 24.35
CA ARG A 253 -9.54 2.45 23.77
C ARG A 253 -9.77 1.71 22.47
N VAL A 254 -9.21 2.22 21.37
CA VAL A 254 -9.29 1.59 20.08
C VAL A 254 -8.32 0.40 20.04
N GLN A 255 -8.80 -0.72 19.49
CA GLN A 255 -8.01 -1.93 19.32
C GLN A 255 -8.00 -2.35 17.86
N LEU A 256 -6.86 -2.89 17.41
CA LEU A 256 -6.77 -3.53 16.11
C LEU A 256 -7.51 -4.87 16.12
N PRO A 257 -8.16 -5.25 15.00
CA PRO A 257 -8.67 -6.60 14.83
C PRO A 257 -7.54 -7.64 14.95
N ALA A 258 -7.83 -8.80 15.53
CA ALA A 258 -6.88 -9.89 15.62
C ALA A 258 -6.36 -10.35 14.23
N SER A 259 -7.19 -10.17 13.18
CA SER A 259 -6.87 -10.49 11.80
C SER A 259 -5.88 -9.53 11.14
N ALA A 260 -5.62 -8.34 11.71
CA ALA A 260 -4.77 -7.32 11.09
C ALA A 260 -3.34 -7.83 10.82
N PHE A 261 -2.70 -8.41 11.83
CA PHE A 261 -1.34 -8.94 11.69
C PHE A 261 -1.28 -10.12 10.74
N SER A 262 -2.18 -11.11 10.90
CA SER A 262 -2.19 -12.29 10.04
C SER A 262 -2.41 -11.94 8.57
N THR A 263 -3.35 -11.04 8.29
CA THR A 263 -3.62 -10.57 6.92
C THR A 263 -2.41 -9.85 6.33
N CYS A 264 -1.81 -8.90 7.06
CA CYS A 264 -0.64 -8.17 6.55
C CYS A 264 0.58 -9.08 6.35
N ILE A 265 0.79 -10.07 7.23
CA ILE A 265 1.88 -11.05 7.07
C ILE A 265 1.66 -11.94 5.83
N ILE A 266 0.44 -12.40 5.60
CA ILE A 266 0.09 -13.20 4.41
C ILE A 266 0.37 -12.39 3.14
N TYR A 267 -0.11 -11.14 3.07
CA TYR A 267 0.16 -10.29 1.90
C TYR A 267 1.64 -9.95 1.74
N ALA A 268 2.38 -9.74 2.82
CA ALA A 268 3.83 -9.54 2.75
C ALA A 268 4.55 -10.79 2.20
N ALA A 269 4.14 -11.99 2.63
CA ALA A 269 4.66 -13.24 2.08
C ALA A 269 4.35 -13.39 0.57
N VAL A 270 3.12 -13.04 0.15
CA VAL A 270 2.76 -12.95 -1.27
C VAL A 270 3.62 -11.89 -1.97
N GLY A 271 3.87 -10.75 -1.34
CA GLY A 271 4.76 -9.70 -1.86
C GLY A 271 6.18 -10.20 -2.13
N ILE A 272 6.75 -10.97 -1.22
CA ILE A 272 8.07 -11.61 -1.41
C ILE A 272 8.04 -12.58 -2.61
N ALA A 273 6.99 -13.40 -2.72
CA ALA A 273 6.82 -14.31 -3.85
C ALA A 273 6.68 -13.54 -5.17
N LEU A 274 5.93 -12.42 -5.17
CA LEU A 274 5.83 -11.52 -6.32
C LEU A 274 7.18 -10.90 -6.70
N LEU A 275 8.00 -10.47 -5.74
CA LEU A 275 9.34 -9.96 -6.02
C LEU A 275 10.25 -11.03 -6.64
N ALA A 276 10.14 -12.28 -6.19
CA ALA A 276 10.85 -13.39 -6.81
C ALA A 276 10.41 -13.61 -8.27
N LEU A 277 9.09 -13.52 -8.53
CA LEU A 277 8.53 -13.57 -9.88
C LEU A 277 9.01 -12.39 -10.74
N VAL A 278 8.98 -11.17 -10.18
CA VAL A 278 9.50 -9.95 -10.83
C VAL A 278 10.97 -10.12 -11.22
N TRP A 279 11.79 -10.66 -10.33
CA TRP A 279 13.19 -10.95 -10.62
C TRP A 279 13.36 -11.95 -11.79
N TRP A 280 12.55 -13.01 -11.82
CA TRP A 280 12.56 -13.97 -12.90
C TRP A 280 12.11 -13.35 -14.23
N LEU A 281 11.03 -12.54 -14.22
CA LEU A 281 10.55 -11.80 -15.40
C LEU A 281 11.59 -10.79 -15.89
N TYR A 282 12.23 -10.07 -14.98
CA TYR A 282 13.28 -9.10 -15.30
C TYR A 282 14.45 -9.72 -16.04
N LYS A 283 14.85 -10.95 -15.68
CA LYS A 283 15.90 -11.69 -16.39
C LYS A 283 15.50 -12.06 -17.81
N LYS A 284 14.21 -12.38 -18.03
CA LYS A 284 13.66 -12.84 -19.31
C LYS A 284 13.15 -11.70 -20.20
N ARG A 285 13.00 -10.50 -19.67
CA ARG A 285 12.44 -9.36 -20.41
C ARG A 285 13.35 -8.98 -21.58
N PRO A 286 12.83 -8.92 -22.83
CA PRO A 286 13.56 -8.39 -23.97
C PRO A 286 13.74 -6.87 -23.81
N SER A 287 14.90 -6.34 -24.21
CA SER A 287 15.18 -4.89 -24.18
C SER A 287 14.38 -4.09 -25.23
N GLU A 288 13.89 -4.76 -26.26
CA GLU A 288 13.18 -4.16 -27.41
C GLU A 288 11.72 -3.80 -27.12
N THR A 289 11.16 -4.23 -25.99
CA THR A 289 9.75 -4.04 -25.63
C THR A 289 9.46 -2.70 -24.94
N ALA A 290 10.42 -1.79 -24.92
CA ALA A 290 10.23 -0.44 -24.38
C ALA A 290 9.26 0.37 -25.29
N GLY A 291 8.13 0.82 -24.71
CA GLY A 291 7.08 1.51 -25.45
C GLY A 291 5.89 0.63 -25.87
N ASP A 292 6.01 -0.70 -25.80
CA ASP A 292 4.91 -1.60 -26.11
C ASP A 292 3.89 -1.66 -24.97
N ALA A 293 2.60 -1.79 -25.30
CA ALA A 293 1.54 -1.93 -24.28
C ALA A 293 1.75 -3.16 -23.39
N MET A 294 2.30 -4.25 -23.95
CA MET A 294 2.63 -5.49 -23.23
C MET A 294 4.03 -5.96 -23.59
N SER A 295 4.88 -6.15 -22.58
CA SER A 295 6.27 -6.60 -22.73
C SER A 295 6.40 -8.09 -23.15
N PHE A 296 5.39 -8.90 -22.88
CA PHE A 296 5.39 -10.33 -23.21
C PHE A 296 4.27 -10.68 -24.19
N ARG A 297 4.64 -11.24 -25.36
CA ARG A 297 3.70 -11.60 -26.44
C ARG A 297 2.61 -12.59 -25.99
N TRP A 298 2.94 -13.51 -25.09
CA TRP A 298 1.98 -14.51 -24.60
C TRP A 298 0.91 -13.93 -23.67
N LEU A 299 1.15 -12.75 -23.07
CA LEU A 299 0.17 -12.03 -22.25
C LEU A 299 -0.81 -11.19 -23.08
N GLN A 300 -0.47 -10.85 -24.33
CA GLN A 300 -1.32 -10.03 -25.18
C GLN A 300 -2.73 -10.61 -25.40
N PRO A 301 -2.92 -11.90 -25.70
CA PRO A 301 -4.26 -12.47 -25.85
C PRO A 301 -5.04 -12.43 -24.52
N VAL A 302 -4.40 -12.72 -23.40
CA VAL A 302 -5.04 -12.68 -22.08
C VAL A 302 -5.53 -11.26 -21.76
N ALA A 303 -4.70 -10.24 -21.99
CA ALA A 303 -5.08 -8.85 -21.78
C ALA A 303 -6.25 -8.41 -22.68
N ARG A 304 -6.25 -8.83 -23.95
CA ARG A 304 -7.36 -8.54 -24.88
C ARG A 304 -8.67 -9.16 -24.41
N TRP A 305 -8.65 -10.40 -23.94
CA TRP A 305 -9.83 -11.06 -23.39
C TRP A 305 -10.34 -10.39 -22.11
N VAL A 306 -9.45 -10.04 -21.18
CA VAL A 306 -9.82 -9.36 -19.94
C VAL A 306 -10.42 -7.98 -20.23
N ILE A 307 -9.77 -7.17 -21.09
CA ILE A 307 -10.27 -5.84 -21.47
C ILE A 307 -11.60 -5.96 -22.22
N GLY A 308 -11.73 -6.93 -23.14
CA GLY A 308 -12.96 -7.17 -23.90
C GLY A 308 -14.13 -7.59 -23.00
N LEU A 309 -13.89 -8.51 -22.06
CA LEU A 309 -14.90 -8.94 -21.09
C LEU A 309 -15.32 -7.81 -20.15
N CYS A 310 -14.34 -7.15 -19.50
CA CYS A 310 -14.65 -6.04 -18.58
C CYS A 310 -15.32 -4.87 -19.29
N GLY A 311 -14.83 -4.51 -20.49
CA GLY A 311 -15.40 -3.43 -21.29
C GLY A 311 -16.79 -3.75 -21.81
N GLY A 312 -17.00 -4.97 -22.33
CA GLY A 312 -18.29 -5.42 -22.84
C GLY A 312 -19.36 -5.52 -21.74
N LEU A 313 -19.01 -6.11 -20.60
CA LEU A 313 -19.93 -6.21 -19.45
C LEU A 313 -20.21 -4.83 -18.84
N GLY A 314 -19.19 -3.97 -18.69
CA GLY A 314 -19.37 -2.61 -18.20
C GLY A 314 -20.23 -1.75 -19.12
N LEU A 315 -20.04 -1.85 -20.44
CA LEU A 315 -20.88 -1.18 -21.43
C LEU A 315 -22.33 -1.69 -21.41
N GLY A 316 -22.52 -3.00 -21.27
CA GLY A 316 -23.85 -3.60 -21.15
C GLY A 316 -24.61 -3.10 -19.93
N LEU A 317 -23.95 -3.01 -18.77
CA LEU A 317 -24.54 -2.43 -17.56
C LEU A 317 -24.85 -0.94 -17.72
N PHE A 318 -23.96 -0.17 -18.33
CA PHE A 318 -24.16 1.25 -18.58
C PHE A 318 -25.36 1.51 -19.52
N LEU A 319 -25.43 0.79 -20.64
CA LEU A 319 -26.55 0.91 -21.59
C LEU A 319 -27.89 0.53 -20.94
N ARG A 320 -27.89 -0.49 -20.11
CA ARG A 320 -29.08 -0.84 -19.35
C ARG A 320 -29.51 0.27 -18.40
N TYR A 321 -28.57 0.82 -17.63
CA TYR A 321 -28.87 1.89 -16.69
C TYR A 321 -29.45 3.12 -17.38
N THR A 322 -28.89 3.51 -18.52
CA THR A 322 -29.39 4.63 -19.33
C THR A 322 -30.71 4.33 -20.01
N ALA A 323 -30.91 3.12 -20.56
CA ALA A 323 -32.15 2.76 -21.23
C ALA A 323 -33.35 2.62 -20.27
N PHE A 324 -33.12 2.31 -18.98
CA PHE A 324 -34.19 2.24 -17.98
C PHE A 324 -34.55 3.57 -17.33
N ILE A 325 -33.70 4.59 -17.42
CA ILE A 325 -34.01 5.94 -16.95
C ILE A 325 -34.96 6.65 -17.90
N ASP A 326 -34.90 6.34 -19.21
CA ASP A 326 -35.75 6.96 -20.24
C ASP A 326 -37.09 6.24 -20.45
N GLY A 327 -37.35 5.14 -19.75
CA GLY A 327 -38.54 4.30 -19.89
C GLY A 327 -39.49 4.27 -18.68
N GLY A 328 -39.39 5.21 -17.74
CA GLY A 328 -40.24 5.33 -16.55
C GLY A 328 -41.14 6.55 -16.58
#